data_4681c4a903e0dc84bbfc7d015e4ab55d
#
_entry.id   4681c4a903e0dc84bbfc7d015e4ab55d
#
_cell.length_a   1.000
_cell.length_b   1.000
_cell.length_c   1.000
_cell.angle_alpha   90.00
_cell.angle_beta   90.00
_cell.angle_gamma   90.00
#
_symmetry.space_group_name_H-M   'P 1'
#
loop_
_entity.id
_entity.type
_entity.pdbx_description
1 polymer ?
#
loop_
_entity_poly.entity_id
_entity_poly.type
_entity_poly.pdbx_seq_one_letter_code
_entity_poly.pdbx_strand_id
1 'polypeptide(L)'
;MIKHLYSALPFLRDIDRERQEQFETYFRSAPLWLMEMFQVEELKSGDVFIREGDPADTIFFVGRGTIEATDYRVLGTLYDYMRFDKVYAFGGMEFIMELDSYMTTLRAVTDCTLVKLPRPQFEKWMYADMQALRYEAKLVCEYLNKEARHNRVLLFLEGADRLALLLVGRYEQYSTDGVLLLRESRQRLANESGLCVKSVNRGIQKFLDEGLISKEGTRIIVDRAQHQALRDFLSQKVHLDPSGMSFK
;
A
#
# COMPACT_ATOMS: atom_id res chain seq x y z
N MET A 1 -8.93 -19.42 20.22
CA MET A 1 -8.02 -18.40 19.70
C MET A 1 -8.77 -17.31 18.92
N ILE A 2 -9.45 -17.59 17.82
CA ILE A 2 -10.22 -16.59 17.02
C ILE A 2 -11.22 -15.79 17.90
N LYS A 3 -11.97 -16.43 18.79
CA LYS A 3 -12.91 -15.74 19.71
C LYS A 3 -12.20 -14.68 20.56
N HIS A 4 -10.99 -14.94 21.02
CA HIS A 4 -10.21 -13.99 21.83
C HIS A 4 -9.72 -12.81 20.99
N LEU A 5 -9.31 -13.04 19.74
CA LEU A 5 -8.96 -11.97 18.81
C LEU A 5 -10.12 -10.97 18.62
N TYR A 6 -11.34 -11.49 18.38
CA TYR A 6 -12.55 -10.67 18.25
C TYR A 6 -13.02 -10.02 19.58
N SER A 7 -12.58 -10.56 20.72
CA SER A 7 -12.80 -9.90 22.01
C SER A 7 -11.80 -8.78 22.25
N ALA A 8 -10.56 -8.95 21.86
CA ALA A 8 -9.52 -7.94 21.95
C ALA A 8 -9.70 -6.82 20.91
N LEU A 9 -10.17 -7.15 19.72
CA LEU A 9 -10.38 -6.24 18.59
C LEU A 9 -11.83 -6.31 18.08
N PRO A 10 -12.82 -5.72 18.80
CA PRO A 10 -14.22 -5.83 18.46
C PRO A 10 -14.58 -5.27 17.07
N PHE A 11 -13.86 -4.23 16.60
CA PHE A 11 -14.06 -3.59 15.29
C PHE A 11 -13.89 -4.57 14.12
N LEU A 12 -13.19 -5.71 14.33
CA LEU A 12 -13.03 -6.73 13.28
C LEU A 12 -14.38 -7.29 12.79
N ARG A 13 -15.45 -7.19 13.59
CA ARG A 13 -16.78 -7.64 13.17
C ARG A 13 -17.43 -6.72 12.13
N ASP A 14 -16.97 -5.48 12.06
CA ASP A 14 -17.55 -4.39 11.27
C ASP A 14 -16.73 -4.04 10.02
N ILE A 15 -15.64 -4.78 9.75
CA ILE A 15 -14.79 -4.60 8.56
C ILE A 15 -15.07 -5.68 7.52
N ASP A 16 -14.54 -5.50 6.31
CA ASP A 16 -14.69 -6.47 5.24
C ASP A 16 -14.07 -7.83 5.59
N ARG A 17 -14.65 -8.90 4.99
CA ARG A 17 -14.27 -10.27 5.29
C ARG A 17 -12.82 -10.59 4.93
N GLU A 18 -12.32 -10.03 3.84
CA GLU A 18 -10.95 -10.28 3.41
C GLU A 18 -9.96 -9.78 4.46
N ARG A 19 -10.20 -8.59 5.01
CA ARG A 19 -9.38 -8.00 6.08
C ARG A 19 -9.50 -8.81 7.37
N GLN A 20 -10.70 -9.29 7.71
CA GLN A 20 -10.89 -10.20 8.86
C GLN A 20 -10.00 -11.45 8.72
N GLU A 21 -10.05 -12.13 7.57
CA GLU A 21 -9.27 -13.35 7.29
C GLU A 21 -7.74 -13.07 7.33
N GLN A 22 -7.30 -11.89 6.91
CA GLN A 22 -5.91 -11.46 7.04
C GLN A 22 -5.49 -11.33 8.51
N PHE A 23 -6.31 -10.71 9.36
CA PHE A 23 -6.06 -10.63 10.82
C PHE A 23 -6.06 -11.99 11.49
N GLU A 24 -7.05 -12.84 11.17
CA GLU A 24 -7.11 -14.22 11.68
C GLU A 24 -5.89 -15.03 11.28
N THR A 25 -5.41 -14.85 10.06
CA THR A 25 -4.21 -15.53 9.56
C THR A 25 -2.96 -15.03 10.25
N TYR A 26 -2.82 -13.70 10.38
CA TYR A 26 -1.64 -13.10 10.99
C TYR A 26 -1.51 -13.48 12.47
N PHE A 27 -2.60 -13.37 13.24
CA PHE A 27 -2.61 -13.65 14.68
C PHE A 27 -3.00 -15.09 15.03
N ARG A 28 -2.92 -16.01 14.06
CA ARG A 28 -3.36 -17.40 14.24
C ARG A 28 -2.71 -18.12 15.42
N SER A 29 -1.45 -17.86 15.70
CA SER A 29 -0.68 -18.46 16.79
C SER A 29 -0.42 -17.50 17.95
N ALA A 30 -0.97 -16.28 17.88
CA ALA A 30 -0.73 -15.25 18.90
C ALA A 30 -1.24 -15.69 20.27
N PRO A 31 -0.42 -15.63 21.33
CA PRO A 31 -0.84 -16.00 22.67
C PRO A 31 -1.80 -14.97 23.28
N LEU A 32 -2.61 -15.38 24.26
CA LEU A 32 -3.60 -14.52 24.89
C LEU A 32 -2.97 -13.26 25.52
N TRP A 33 -1.84 -13.41 26.19
CA TRP A 33 -1.13 -12.29 26.80
C TRP A 33 -0.71 -11.20 25.79
N LEU A 34 -0.48 -11.57 24.52
CA LEU A 34 -0.19 -10.61 23.45
C LEU A 34 -1.43 -9.82 23.06
N MET A 35 -2.57 -10.50 22.93
CA MET A 35 -3.84 -9.87 22.57
C MET A 35 -4.34 -8.88 23.65
N GLU A 36 -3.98 -9.10 24.90
CA GLU A 36 -4.27 -8.19 26.02
C GLU A 36 -3.47 -6.87 25.94
N MET A 37 -2.38 -6.85 25.16
CA MET A 37 -1.54 -5.67 24.95
C MET A 37 -2.01 -4.79 23.79
N PHE A 38 -2.99 -5.24 23.00
CA PHE A 38 -3.49 -4.47 21.88
C PHE A 38 -4.16 -3.18 22.36
N GLN A 39 -3.83 -2.09 21.67
CA GLN A 39 -4.49 -0.79 21.83
C GLN A 39 -5.04 -0.38 20.49
N VAL A 40 -6.30 0.07 20.47
CA VAL A 40 -6.96 0.54 19.24
C VAL A 40 -6.92 2.06 19.22
N GLU A 41 -6.53 2.63 18.09
CA GLU A 41 -6.47 4.07 17.86
C GLU A 41 -7.19 4.42 16.55
N GLU A 42 -7.96 5.50 16.58
CA GLU A 42 -8.63 6.04 15.41
C GLU A 42 -7.83 7.25 14.87
N LEU A 43 -7.51 7.20 13.58
CA LEU A 43 -6.83 8.27 12.87
C LEU A 43 -7.77 8.95 11.88
N LYS A 44 -7.56 10.25 11.67
CA LYS A 44 -8.20 11.00 10.61
C LYS A 44 -7.36 11.00 9.34
N SER A 45 -8.03 11.15 8.20
CA SER A 45 -7.34 11.36 6.93
C SER A 45 -6.33 12.51 7.04
N GLY A 46 -5.08 12.24 6.67
CA GLY A 46 -3.95 13.17 6.77
C GLY A 46 -3.06 12.97 7.99
N ASP A 47 -3.51 12.25 9.04
CA ASP A 47 -2.70 12.01 10.24
C ASP A 47 -1.47 11.16 9.91
N VAL A 48 -0.33 11.56 10.48
CA VAL A 48 0.93 10.82 10.41
C VAL A 48 1.11 10.05 11.71
N PHE A 49 1.22 8.73 11.63
CA PHE A 49 1.35 7.88 12.81
C PHE A 49 2.74 7.24 12.98
N ILE A 50 3.53 7.20 11.91
CA ILE A 50 4.96 6.86 11.94
C ILE A 50 5.72 7.96 11.22
N ARG A 51 6.84 8.43 11.80
CA ARG A 51 7.77 9.34 11.16
C ARG A 51 9.11 8.66 10.99
N GLU A 52 9.73 8.83 9.84
CA GLU A 52 11.11 8.40 9.61
C GLU A 52 12.04 9.02 10.67
N GLY A 53 12.87 8.18 11.28
CA GLY A 53 13.79 8.57 12.32
C GLY A 53 13.25 8.56 13.75
N ASP A 54 11.92 8.48 13.94
CA ASP A 54 11.34 8.29 15.28
C ASP A 54 11.70 6.89 15.83
N PRO A 55 11.78 6.72 17.18
CA PRO A 55 12.03 5.41 17.79
C PRO A 55 11.01 4.37 17.37
N ALA A 56 11.48 3.21 16.89
CA ALA A 56 10.63 2.09 16.46
C ALA A 56 10.25 1.21 17.66
N ASP A 57 9.55 1.77 18.64
CA ASP A 57 9.14 1.13 19.89
C ASP A 57 7.74 0.51 19.86
N THR A 58 7.00 0.74 18.78
CA THR A 58 5.62 0.31 18.59
C THR A 58 5.44 -0.38 17.25
N ILE A 59 4.70 -1.47 17.22
CA ILE A 59 4.26 -2.14 16.00
C ILE A 59 2.81 -1.75 15.73
N PHE A 60 2.51 -1.37 14.48
CA PHE A 60 1.17 -0.97 14.09
C PHE A 60 0.59 -1.93 13.06
N PHE A 61 -0.72 -2.17 13.16
CA PHE A 61 -1.49 -2.92 12.17
C PHE A 61 -2.69 -2.07 11.74
N VAL A 62 -2.94 -2.01 10.44
CA VAL A 62 -4.11 -1.28 9.91
C VAL A 62 -5.31 -2.20 9.86
N GLY A 63 -6.28 -1.94 10.73
CA GLY A 63 -7.54 -2.67 10.77
C GLY A 63 -8.52 -2.20 9.70
N ARG A 64 -8.69 -0.89 9.58
CA ARG A 64 -9.59 -0.26 8.61
C ARG A 64 -8.91 0.96 7.99
N GLY A 65 -9.31 1.29 6.76
CA GLY A 65 -8.80 2.45 6.04
C GLY A 65 -7.60 2.13 5.15
N THR A 66 -7.04 3.18 4.58
CA THR A 66 -5.91 3.12 3.65
C THR A 66 -4.80 4.03 4.15
N ILE A 67 -3.59 3.54 4.15
CA ILE A 67 -2.38 4.29 4.49
C ILE A 67 -1.44 4.36 3.30
N GLU A 68 -0.53 5.30 3.33
CA GLU A 68 0.52 5.43 2.33
C GLU A 68 1.88 5.69 2.99
N ALA A 69 2.94 5.23 2.33
CA ALA A 69 4.31 5.56 2.67
C ALA A 69 4.77 6.77 1.86
N THR A 70 5.52 7.66 2.49
CA THR A 70 6.03 8.89 1.87
C THR A 70 7.54 8.98 2.04
N ASP A 71 8.23 9.41 0.98
CA ASP A 71 9.66 9.69 1.00
C ASP A 71 9.93 11.13 0.52
N TYR A 72 10.73 11.87 1.28
CA TYR A 72 11.08 13.27 1.01
C TYR A 72 12.50 13.44 0.44
N ARG A 73 13.23 12.36 0.15
CA ARG A 73 14.67 12.39 -0.16
C ARG A 73 15.00 12.92 -1.55
N VAL A 74 14.06 12.84 -2.50
CA VAL A 74 14.33 13.22 -3.89
C VAL A 74 13.95 14.68 -4.12
N LEU A 75 14.93 15.59 -4.05
CA LEU A 75 14.79 17.02 -4.39
C LEU A 75 13.66 17.75 -3.63
N GLY A 76 13.33 17.32 -2.40
CA GLY A 76 12.20 17.86 -1.65
C GLY A 76 10.83 17.53 -2.26
N THR A 77 10.80 16.61 -3.22
CA THR A 77 9.54 16.12 -3.82
C THR A 77 8.98 15.01 -2.95
N LEU A 78 7.72 15.17 -2.55
CA LEU A 78 6.98 14.11 -1.89
C LEU A 78 6.80 12.95 -2.89
N TYR A 79 7.34 11.79 -2.57
CA TYR A 79 7.12 10.58 -3.33
C TYR A 79 6.20 9.65 -2.53
N ASP A 80 4.94 9.57 -2.95
CA ASP A 80 3.96 8.62 -2.40
C ASP A 80 4.18 7.28 -3.11
N TYR A 81 5.05 6.44 -2.57
CA TYR A 81 5.50 5.27 -3.33
C TYR A 81 4.67 4.01 -3.09
N MET A 82 3.85 3.95 -2.03
CA MET A 82 3.07 2.76 -1.76
C MET A 82 1.79 3.00 -0.99
N ARG A 83 0.73 2.28 -1.39
CA ARG A 83 -0.49 2.09 -0.60
C ARG A 83 -0.56 0.66 -0.10
N PHE A 84 -0.85 0.52 1.17
CA PHE A 84 -0.96 -0.79 1.81
C PHE A 84 -2.41 -1.24 1.86
N ASP A 85 -2.68 -2.38 1.23
CA ASP A 85 -3.99 -3.01 1.08
C ASP A 85 -4.15 -4.28 1.94
N LYS A 86 -3.07 -4.73 2.59
CA LYS A 86 -3.04 -5.93 3.43
C LYS A 86 -2.67 -5.58 4.86
N VAL A 87 -2.85 -6.56 5.74
CA VAL A 87 -2.34 -6.48 7.11
C VAL A 87 -0.84 -6.73 7.11
N TYR A 88 -0.08 -5.71 7.47
CA TYR A 88 1.36 -5.75 7.70
C TYR A 88 1.66 -5.28 9.12
N ALA A 89 2.75 -5.78 9.72
CA ALA A 89 3.31 -5.22 10.93
C ALA A 89 4.23 -4.05 10.57
N PHE A 90 3.74 -2.82 10.70
CA PHE A 90 4.58 -1.63 10.50
C PHE A 90 5.46 -1.45 11.73
N GLY A 91 6.77 -1.51 11.54
CA GLY A 91 7.78 -1.70 12.57
C GLY A 91 8.35 -3.13 12.62
N GLY A 92 7.70 -4.09 11.95
CA GLY A 92 8.16 -5.49 11.86
C GLY A 92 9.43 -5.64 11.03
N MET A 93 9.61 -4.83 9.99
CA MET A 93 10.85 -4.81 9.20
C MET A 93 12.01 -4.28 10.06
N GLU A 94 11.79 -3.20 10.80
CA GLU A 94 12.76 -2.63 11.71
C GLU A 94 13.17 -3.64 12.79
N PHE A 95 12.22 -4.43 13.31
CA PHE A 95 12.51 -5.54 14.20
C PHE A 95 13.42 -6.58 13.55
N ILE A 96 13.09 -7.07 12.34
CA ILE A 96 13.89 -8.09 11.64
C ILE A 96 15.30 -7.59 11.31
N MET A 97 15.43 -6.29 10.99
CA MET A 97 16.69 -5.65 10.65
C MET A 97 17.46 -5.12 11.86
N GLU A 98 16.96 -5.31 13.08
CA GLU A 98 17.54 -4.81 14.33
C GLU A 98 17.76 -3.29 14.33
N LEU A 99 16.81 -2.54 13.75
CA LEU A 99 16.86 -1.07 13.71
C LEU A 99 16.10 -0.46 14.88
N ASP A 100 16.65 0.62 15.44
CA ASP A 100 16.05 1.34 16.58
C ASP A 100 15.09 2.45 16.15
N SER A 101 15.06 2.81 14.87
CA SER A 101 14.21 3.88 14.33
C SER A 101 13.48 3.45 13.08
N TYR A 102 12.29 4.04 12.84
CA TYR A 102 11.53 3.79 11.62
C TYR A 102 12.25 4.31 10.39
N MET A 103 12.19 3.53 9.31
CA MET A 103 12.84 3.85 8.05
C MET A 103 11.99 4.72 7.13
N THR A 104 10.71 4.90 7.41
CA THR A 104 9.78 5.60 6.53
C THR A 104 8.71 6.36 7.30
N THR A 105 8.11 7.35 6.66
CA THR A 105 6.95 8.07 7.19
C THR A 105 5.67 7.46 6.65
N LEU A 106 4.72 7.12 7.54
CA LEU A 106 3.42 6.58 7.19
C LEU A 106 2.29 7.53 7.60
N ARG A 107 1.35 7.70 6.67
CA ARG A 107 0.22 8.62 6.82
C ARG A 107 -1.10 7.93 6.47
N ALA A 108 -2.17 8.31 7.17
CA ALA A 108 -3.53 7.92 6.84
C ALA A 108 -4.03 8.66 5.59
N VAL A 109 -4.48 7.93 4.57
CA VAL A 109 -5.11 8.49 3.36
C VAL A 109 -6.61 8.69 3.57
N THR A 110 -7.22 7.78 4.30
CA THR A 110 -8.63 7.84 4.75
C THR A 110 -8.66 7.84 6.28
N ASP A 111 -9.83 7.98 6.88
CA ASP A 111 -9.99 7.65 8.30
C ASP A 111 -9.60 6.19 8.50
N CYS A 112 -8.77 5.90 9.52
CA CYS A 112 -8.19 4.60 9.77
C CYS A 112 -8.40 4.15 11.21
N THR A 113 -8.57 2.84 11.40
CA THR A 113 -8.49 2.18 12.71
C THR A 113 -7.16 1.42 12.77
N LEU A 114 -6.30 1.78 13.73
CA LEU A 114 -5.01 1.12 13.96
C LEU A 114 -5.08 0.23 15.20
N VAL A 115 -4.34 -0.88 15.14
CA VAL A 115 -3.97 -1.69 16.31
C VAL A 115 -2.51 -1.43 16.63
N LYS A 116 -2.22 -1.00 17.85
CA LYS A 116 -0.87 -0.74 18.37
C LYS A 116 -0.47 -1.88 19.29
N LEU A 117 0.77 -2.30 19.16
CA LEU A 117 1.39 -3.31 20.02
C LEU A 117 2.80 -2.83 20.40
N PRO A 118 3.16 -2.77 21.71
CA PRO A 118 4.53 -2.43 22.09
C PRO A 118 5.54 -3.41 21.47
N ARG A 119 6.60 -2.89 20.85
CA ARG A 119 7.63 -3.69 20.18
C ARG A 119 8.21 -4.79 21.06
N PRO A 120 8.54 -4.59 22.35
CA PRO A 120 9.08 -5.67 23.18
C PRO A 120 8.13 -6.88 23.31
N GLN A 121 6.81 -6.66 23.26
CA GLN A 121 5.82 -7.74 23.30
C GLN A 121 5.75 -8.48 21.97
N PHE A 122 5.85 -7.75 20.87
CA PHE A 122 5.94 -8.33 19.52
C PHE A 122 7.19 -9.20 19.39
N GLU A 123 8.36 -8.68 19.79
CA GLU A 123 9.62 -9.41 19.78
C GLU A 123 9.56 -10.68 20.62
N LYS A 124 9.03 -10.59 21.85
CA LYS A 124 8.83 -11.76 22.72
C LYS A 124 7.98 -12.85 22.04
N TRP A 125 6.93 -12.46 21.31
CA TRP A 125 6.13 -13.41 20.57
C TRP A 125 6.90 -14.00 19.39
N MET A 126 7.56 -13.18 18.57
CA MET A 126 8.32 -13.63 17.41
C MET A 126 9.46 -14.60 17.79
N TYR A 127 10.18 -14.33 18.88
CA TYR A 127 11.23 -15.22 19.37
C TYR A 127 10.69 -16.53 19.99
N ALA A 128 9.48 -16.51 20.49
CA ALA A 128 8.86 -17.71 21.08
C ALA A 128 8.12 -18.58 20.05
N ASP A 129 7.77 -18.02 18.89
CA ASP A 129 6.98 -18.69 17.86
C ASP A 129 7.63 -18.61 16.48
N MET A 130 8.35 -19.66 16.12
CA MET A 130 9.04 -19.75 14.83
C MET A 130 8.06 -19.67 13.62
N GLN A 131 6.81 -20.07 13.78
CA GLN A 131 5.84 -19.98 12.69
C GLN A 131 5.39 -18.53 12.49
N ALA A 132 5.19 -17.77 13.57
CA ALA A 132 4.89 -16.35 13.50
C ALA A 132 6.06 -15.58 12.88
N LEU A 133 7.30 -15.80 13.35
CA LEU A 133 8.49 -15.17 12.79
C LEU A 133 8.66 -15.50 11.29
N ARG A 134 8.46 -16.75 10.90
CA ARG A 134 8.54 -17.16 9.48
C ARG A 134 7.46 -16.48 8.63
N TYR A 135 6.26 -16.31 9.18
CA TYR A 135 5.17 -15.64 8.48
C TYR A 135 5.48 -14.15 8.29
N GLU A 136 5.97 -13.47 9.33
CA GLU A 136 6.42 -12.07 9.24
C GLU A 136 7.54 -11.90 8.22
N ALA A 137 8.60 -12.71 8.30
CA ALA A 137 9.70 -12.69 7.34
C ALA A 137 9.22 -12.92 5.90
N LYS A 138 8.24 -13.81 5.71
CA LYS A 138 7.62 -14.02 4.39
C LYS A 138 6.94 -12.76 3.88
N LEU A 139 6.13 -12.07 4.70
CA LEU A 139 5.45 -10.83 4.31
C LEU A 139 6.45 -9.73 3.95
N VAL A 140 7.52 -9.57 4.72
CA VAL A 140 8.59 -8.62 4.44
C VAL A 140 9.30 -8.97 3.13
N CYS A 141 9.64 -10.24 2.89
CA CYS A 141 10.25 -10.67 1.62
C CYS A 141 9.33 -10.48 0.41
N GLU A 142 8.04 -10.75 0.54
CA GLU A 142 7.04 -10.51 -0.51
C GLU A 142 6.96 -9.02 -0.84
N TYR A 143 6.92 -8.17 0.18
CA TYR A 143 6.94 -6.73 0.05
C TYR A 143 8.20 -6.25 -0.70
N LEU A 144 9.40 -6.61 -0.23
CA LEU A 144 10.67 -6.21 -0.84
C LEU A 144 10.82 -6.71 -2.29
N ASN A 145 10.34 -7.94 -2.58
CA ASN A 145 10.37 -8.47 -3.93
C ASN A 145 9.41 -7.71 -4.87
N LYS A 146 8.22 -7.33 -4.37
CA LYS A 146 7.27 -6.49 -5.11
C LYS A 146 7.91 -5.14 -5.47
N GLU A 147 8.52 -4.47 -4.47
CA GLU A 147 9.22 -3.20 -4.66
C GLU A 147 10.39 -3.31 -5.63
N ALA A 148 11.23 -4.32 -5.49
CA ALA A 148 12.37 -4.53 -6.38
C ALA A 148 11.95 -4.80 -7.83
N ARG A 149 10.81 -5.47 -8.05
CA ARG A 149 10.26 -5.67 -9.40
C ARG A 149 9.70 -4.38 -9.96
N HIS A 150 8.92 -3.65 -9.17
CA HIS A 150 8.36 -2.36 -9.57
C HIS A 150 9.45 -1.38 -9.98
N ASN A 151 10.48 -1.21 -9.15
CA ASN A 151 11.60 -0.33 -9.42
C ASN A 151 12.36 -0.72 -10.69
N ARG A 152 12.56 -2.03 -10.95
CA ARG A 152 13.19 -2.49 -12.19
C ARG A 152 12.39 -2.11 -13.43
N VAL A 153 11.06 -2.24 -13.39
CA VAL A 153 10.18 -1.86 -14.51
C VAL A 153 10.30 -0.35 -14.78
N LEU A 154 10.29 0.47 -13.72
CA LEU A 154 10.42 1.93 -13.86
C LEU A 154 11.74 2.38 -14.51
N LEU A 155 12.83 1.60 -14.41
CA LEU A 155 14.10 1.93 -15.07
C LEU A 155 14.00 1.94 -16.60
N PHE A 156 13.07 1.17 -17.16
CA PHE A 156 12.90 1.02 -18.62
C PHE A 156 11.73 1.83 -19.17
N LEU A 157 10.97 2.50 -18.32
CA LEU A 157 9.79 3.26 -18.69
C LEU A 157 10.07 4.77 -18.78
N GLU A 158 9.60 5.38 -19.86
CA GLU A 158 9.56 6.83 -20.04
C GLU A 158 8.30 7.46 -19.41
N GLY A 159 8.20 8.79 -19.46
CA GLY A 159 7.17 9.54 -18.77
C GLY A 159 5.73 9.08 -19.05
N ALA A 160 5.36 8.88 -20.33
CA ALA A 160 4.01 8.41 -20.68
C ALA A 160 3.76 6.97 -20.21
N ASP A 161 4.78 6.11 -20.30
CA ASP A 161 4.68 4.71 -19.89
C ASP A 161 4.45 4.57 -18.39
N ARG A 162 5.15 5.38 -17.57
CA ARG A 162 4.97 5.41 -16.11
C ARG A 162 3.56 5.85 -15.72
N LEU A 163 3.02 6.82 -16.45
CA LEU A 163 1.64 7.26 -16.24
C LEU A 163 0.65 6.17 -16.65
N ALA A 164 0.86 5.49 -17.79
CA ALA A 164 0.03 4.36 -18.21
C ALA A 164 0.06 3.22 -17.18
N LEU A 165 1.26 2.90 -16.66
CA LEU A 165 1.47 1.90 -15.64
C LEU A 165 0.68 2.22 -14.36
N LEU A 166 0.73 3.48 -13.91
CA LEU A 166 -0.06 3.96 -12.77
C LEU A 166 -1.57 3.80 -13.02
N LEU A 167 -2.05 4.20 -14.21
CA LEU A 167 -3.48 4.11 -14.55
C LEU A 167 -3.98 2.66 -14.64
N VAL A 168 -3.18 1.75 -15.20
CA VAL A 168 -3.48 0.30 -15.24
C VAL A 168 -3.59 -0.24 -13.82
N GLY A 169 -2.61 0.00 -12.96
CA GLY A 169 -2.64 -0.45 -11.57
C GLY A 169 -3.82 0.13 -10.79
N ARG A 170 -4.17 1.41 -11.02
CA ARG A 170 -5.34 2.03 -10.39
C ARG A 170 -6.65 1.39 -10.85
N TYR A 171 -6.77 1.07 -12.14
CA TYR A 171 -7.95 0.37 -12.66
C TYR A 171 -8.12 -1.00 -12.01
N GLU A 172 -7.06 -1.79 -11.94
CA GLU A 172 -7.09 -3.13 -11.37
C GLU A 172 -7.44 -3.14 -9.88
N GLN A 173 -7.05 -2.10 -9.16
CA GLN A 173 -7.25 -2.00 -7.71
C GLN A 173 -8.58 -1.33 -7.32
N TYR A 174 -9.07 -0.35 -8.11
CA TYR A 174 -10.16 0.54 -7.69
C TYR A 174 -11.31 0.68 -8.70
N SER A 175 -11.31 -0.06 -9.80
CA SER A 175 -12.44 -0.01 -10.74
C SER A 175 -13.68 -0.63 -10.11
N THR A 176 -14.82 0.02 -10.31
CA THR A 176 -16.14 -0.47 -9.93
C THR A 176 -16.96 -0.66 -11.19
N ASP A 177 -17.57 -1.83 -11.35
CA ASP A 177 -18.36 -2.17 -12.55
C ASP A 177 -17.60 -2.01 -13.87
N GLY A 178 -16.26 -2.21 -13.83
CA GLY A 178 -15.41 -2.09 -15.01
C GLY A 178 -15.08 -0.66 -15.42
N VAL A 179 -15.24 0.31 -14.52
CA VAL A 179 -14.89 1.71 -14.75
C VAL A 179 -14.08 2.24 -13.57
N LEU A 180 -12.96 2.88 -13.88
CA LEU A 180 -12.16 3.65 -12.92
C LEU A 180 -12.50 5.13 -13.05
N LEU A 181 -12.85 5.77 -11.93
CA LEU A 181 -13.07 7.22 -11.81
C LEU A 181 -11.99 7.83 -10.94
N LEU A 182 -11.00 8.47 -11.55
CA LEU A 182 -9.92 9.14 -10.83
C LEU A 182 -10.26 10.61 -10.56
N ARG A 183 -10.28 11.00 -9.28
CA ARG A 183 -10.50 12.37 -8.80
C ARG A 183 -9.22 13.01 -8.24
N GLU A 184 -8.09 12.40 -8.49
CA GLU A 184 -6.80 12.82 -7.93
C GLU A 184 -6.25 14.07 -8.62
N SER A 185 -5.50 14.87 -7.85
CA SER A 185 -4.82 16.06 -8.37
C SER A 185 -3.68 15.67 -9.32
N ARG A 186 -3.30 16.56 -10.24
CA ARG A 186 -2.12 16.36 -11.11
C ARG A 186 -0.83 16.22 -10.32
N GLN A 187 -0.74 16.93 -9.19
CA GLN A 187 0.40 16.81 -8.28
C GLN A 187 0.50 15.41 -7.69
N ARG A 188 -0.65 14.81 -7.31
CA ARG A 188 -0.67 13.46 -6.76
C ARG A 188 -0.23 12.43 -7.81
N LEU A 189 -0.77 12.50 -9.02
CA LEU A 189 -0.34 11.64 -10.13
C LEU A 189 1.15 11.81 -10.45
N ALA A 190 1.67 13.03 -10.32
CA ALA A 190 3.09 13.32 -10.50
C ALA A 190 3.94 12.65 -9.42
N ASN A 191 3.55 12.76 -8.16
CA ASN A 191 4.24 12.14 -7.02
C ASN A 191 4.29 10.62 -7.17
N GLU A 192 3.15 9.99 -7.47
CA GLU A 192 3.04 8.52 -7.56
C GLU A 192 3.73 7.94 -8.81
N SER A 193 3.79 8.68 -9.91
CA SER A 193 4.45 8.23 -11.15
C SER A 193 5.95 8.58 -11.20
N GLY A 194 6.45 9.34 -10.24
CA GLY A 194 7.82 9.88 -10.27
C GLY A 194 8.04 10.88 -11.41
N LEU A 195 6.98 11.60 -11.83
CA LEU A 195 7.01 12.58 -12.91
C LEU A 195 6.79 14.00 -12.37
N CYS A 196 7.18 15.01 -13.13
CA CYS A 196 6.72 16.37 -12.87
C CYS A 196 5.30 16.58 -13.42
N VAL A 197 4.56 17.55 -12.85
CA VAL A 197 3.19 17.88 -13.25
C VAL A 197 3.07 18.19 -14.74
N LYS A 198 4.08 18.83 -15.34
CA LYS A 198 4.12 19.14 -16.78
C LYS A 198 4.15 17.84 -17.63
N SER A 199 4.90 16.83 -17.20
CA SER A 199 4.95 15.53 -17.86
C SER A 199 3.65 14.75 -17.71
N VAL A 200 3.03 14.79 -16.53
CA VAL A 200 1.69 14.21 -16.29
C VAL A 200 0.66 14.83 -17.24
N ASN A 201 0.62 16.17 -17.32
CA ASN A 201 -0.33 16.86 -18.20
C ASN A 201 -0.13 16.48 -19.67
N ARG A 202 1.12 16.39 -20.16
CA ARG A 202 1.42 15.92 -21.51
C ARG A 202 0.97 14.48 -21.73
N GLY A 203 1.24 13.58 -20.78
CA GLY A 203 0.83 12.18 -20.86
C GLY A 203 -0.69 12.03 -20.92
N ILE A 204 -1.41 12.77 -20.07
CA ILE A 204 -2.88 12.78 -20.07
C ILE A 204 -3.43 13.30 -21.41
N GLN A 205 -2.89 14.40 -21.93
CA GLN A 205 -3.34 14.91 -23.22
C GLN A 205 -3.11 13.90 -24.34
N LYS A 206 -1.92 13.30 -24.40
CA LYS A 206 -1.61 12.22 -25.34
C LYS A 206 -2.63 11.08 -25.24
N PHE A 207 -2.94 10.61 -24.02
CA PHE A 207 -3.88 9.50 -23.83
C PHE A 207 -5.33 9.86 -24.19
N LEU A 208 -5.73 11.13 -24.01
CA LEU A 208 -7.02 11.63 -24.48
C LEU A 208 -7.08 11.63 -26.00
N ASP A 209 -6.04 12.15 -26.67
CA ASP A 209 -5.96 12.25 -28.14
C ASP A 209 -5.93 10.85 -28.79
N GLU A 210 -5.31 9.86 -28.13
CA GLU A 210 -5.24 8.46 -28.56
C GLU A 210 -6.45 7.62 -28.11
N GLY A 211 -7.40 8.19 -27.36
CA GLY A 211 -8.58 7.48 -26.86
C GLY A 211 -8.33 6.46 -25.77
N LEU A 212 -7.11 6.44 -25.19
CA LEU A 212 -6.70 5.51 -24.12
C LEU A 212 -7.34 5.82 -22.78
N ILE A 213 -7.82 7.04 -22.58
CA ILE A 213 -8.59 7.50 -21.43
C ILE A 213 -9.68 8.45 -21.88
N SER A 214 -10.67 8.68 -21.01
CA SER A 214 -11.70 9.70 -21.18
C SER A 214 -11.61 10.73 -20.04
N LYS A 215 -12.31 11.84 -20.17
CA LYS A 215 -12.34 12.91 -19.17
C LYS A 215 -13.74 13.47 -19.00
N GLU A 216 -14.17 13.62 -17.76
CA GLU A 216 -15.38 14.35 -17.39
C GLU A 216 -15.03 15.47 -16.40
N GLY A 217 -15.03 16.72 -16.86
CA GLY A 217 -14.53 17.83 -16.09
C GLY A 217 -13.04 17.66 -15.74
N THR A 218 -12.72 17.56 -14.46
CA THR A 218 -11.35 17.31 -13.96
C THR A 218 -11.03 15.82 -13.76
N ARG A 219 -12.05 14.94 -13.84
CA ARG A 219 -11.93 13.50 -13.57
C ARG A 219 -11.37 12.78 -14.78
N ILE A 220 -10.45 11.87 -14.56
CA ILE A 220 -10.00 10.89 -15.56
C ILE A 220 -10.86 9.65 -15.42
N ILE A 221 -11.31 9.13 -16.55
CA ILE A 221 -12.11 7.92 -16.65
C ILE A 221 -11.33 6.91 -17.46
N VAL A 222 -11.29 5.67 -16.95
CA VAL A 222 -10.76 4.52 -17.70
C VAL A 222 -11.80 3.42 -17.65
N ASP A 223 -12.36 3.05 -18.80
CA ASP A 223 -13.25 1.91 -18.94
C ASP A 223 -12.47 0.62 -19.24
N ARG A 224 -13.19 -0.50 -19.37
CA ARG A 224 -12.59 -1.82 -19.66
C ARG A 224 -11.81 -1.85 -20.97
N ALA A 225 -12.31 -1.20 -22.02
CA ALA A 225 -11.65 -1.16 -23.33
C ALA A 225 -10.38 -0.30 -23.26
N GLN A 226 -10.47 0.85 -22.61
CA GLN A 226 -9.35 1.76 -22.37
C GLN A 226 -8.27 1.12 -21.48
N HIS A 227 -8.67 0.39 -20.44
CA HIS A 227 -7.73 -0.38 -19.63
C HIS A 227 -6.96 -1.40 -20.49
N GLN A 228 -7.66 -2.16 -21.35
CA GLN A 228 -6.98 -3.10 -22.24
C GLN A 228 -6.03 -2.38 -23.19
N ALA A 229 -6.45 -1.26 -23.79
CA ALA A 229 -5.62 -0.47 -24.68
C ALA A 229 -4.37 0.11 -23.97
N LEU A 230 -4.49 0.55 -22.71
CA LEU A 230 -3.34 0.96 -21.89
C LEU A 230 -2.38 -0.21 -21.60
N ARG A 231 -2.90 -1.40 -21.36
CA ARG A 231 -2.09 -2.62 -21.22
C ARG A 231 -1.34 -2.96 -22.50
N ASP A 232 -2.01 -2.89 -23.64
CA ASP A 232 -1.42 -3.15 -24.95
C ASP A 232 -0.34 -2.11 -25.27
N PHE A 233 -0.56 -0.84 -24.95
CA PHE A 233 0.44 0.23 -25.05
C PHE A 233 1.70 -0.08 -24.24
N LEU A 234 1.56 -0.62 -23.02
CA LEU A 234 2.68 -1.01 -22.17
C LEU A 234 3.35 -2.32 -22.63
N SER A 235 2.60 -3.27 -23.17
CA SER A 235 3.08 -4.60 -23.54
C SER A 235 4.19 -4.58 -24.59
N GLN A 236 4.26 -3.52 -25.39
CA GLN A 236 5.34 -3.30 -26.35
C GLN A 236 6.70 -3.08 -25.69
N LYS A 237 6.73 -2.69 -24.40
CA LYS A 237 7.94 -2.33 -23.67
C LYS A 237 8.18 -3.21 -22.43
N VAL A 238 7.12 -3.74 -21.83
CA VAL A 238 7.17 -4.52 -20.60
C VAL A 238 6.23 -5.72 -20.72
N HIS A 239 6.73 -6.92 -20.37
CA HIS A 239 5.85 -8.06 -20.15
C HIS A 239 5.04 -7.83 -18.87
N LEU A 240 3.78 -7.43 -19.02
CA LEU A 240 2.83 -7.38 -17.93
C LEU A 240 2.34 -8.80 -17.66
N ASP A 241 2.39 -9.23 -16.41
CA ASP A 241 1.74 -10.46 -15.98
C ASP A 241 0.26 -10.41 -16.39
N PRO A 242 -0.38 -11.53 -16.86
CA PRO A 242 -1.80 -11.59 -17.20
C PRO A 242 -2.75 -11.13 -16.10
N SER A 243 -2.31 -11.16 -14.84
CA SER A 243 -3.03 -10.65 -13.67
C SER A 243 -2.86 -9.14 -13.43
N GLY A 244 -2.26 -8.40 -14.39
CA GLY A 244 -1.89 -6.99 -14.20
C GLY A 244 -0.64 -6.83 -13.36
N MET A 245 -0.42 -5.63 -12.80
CA MET A 245 0.69 -5.39 -11.85
C MET A 245 0.46 -5.99 -10.47
N SER A 246 -0.47 -6.89 -10.31
CA SER A 246 -0.50 -7.80 -9.17
C SER A 246 0.68 -8.74 -9.32
N PHE A 247 1.84 -8.31 -8.87
CA PHE A 247 2.97 -9.20 -8.65
C PHE A 247 2.56 -10.20 -7.56
N LYS A 248 2.00 -11.32 -7.99
CA LYS A 248 1.73 -12.46 -7.10
C LYS A 248 3.04 -13.04 -6.60
#